data_131f47320f69224735b8bd21c02115d1
#
_entry.id   131f47320f69224735b8bd21c02115d1
#
_cell.length_a   1.000
_cell.length_b   1.000
_cell.length_c   1.000
_cell.angle_alpha   90.00
_cell.angle_beta   90.00
_cell.angle_gamma   90.00
#
_symmetry.space_group_name_H-M   'P 1'
#
loop_
_entity.id
_entity.type
_entity.pdbx_description
1 polymer ?
#
loop_
_entity_poly.entity_id
_entity_poly.type
_entity_poly.pdbx_seq_one_letter_code
_entity_poly.pdbx_strand_id
1 'polypeptide(L)'
;MTSKKREYEKDAVNLLRTSSEGVLSTISVRHQGYPFGSFVTYIADRDRSVIIYASDIAQHTINLKKDSKSCLTLFKLDDDYDKQNSSRMTLIGDLKSLPENDIENTKSRFEDFLPESKKYSNM
;
A
#
# COMPACT_ATOMS: atom_id res chain seq x y z
N MET A 1 -9.78 0.66 27.28
CA MET A 1 -8.59 0.48 26.41
C MET A 1 -7.33 0.73 27.24
N THR A 2 -6.40 -0.17 27.19
CA THR A 2 -5.14 -0.02 27.91
C THR A 2 -4.25 1.03 27.25
N SER A 3 -3.38 1.68 28.00
CA SER A 3 -2.41 2.64 27.45
C SER A 3 -1.50 2.01 26.41
N LYS A 4 -1.17 0.73 26.56
CA LYS A 4 -0.35 -0.04 25.61
C LYS A 4 -1.03 -0.16 24.25
N LYS A 5 -2.32 -0.44 24.22
CA LYS A 5 -3.11 -0.51 22.98
C LYS A 5 -3.14 0.83 22.24
N ARG A 6 -3.24 1.93 22.98
CA ARG A 6 -3.19 3.28 22.41
C ARG A 6 -1.82 3.59 21.80
N GLU A 7 -0.76 3.14 22.43
CA GLU A 7 0.59 3.31 21.92
C GLU A 7 0.80 2.56 20.61
N TYR A 8 0.35 1.31 20.55
CA TYR A 8 0.44 0.51 19.33
C TYR A 8 -0.37 1.13 18.18
N GLU A 9 -1.57 1.60 18.49
CA GLU A 9 -2.42 2.26 17.49
C GLU A 9 -1.76 3.54 16.96
N LYS A 10 -1.22 4.35 17.85
CA LYS A 10 -0.50 5.57 17.50
C LYS A 10 0.71 5.27 16.62
N ASP A 11 1.48 4.27 16.97
CA ASP A 11 2.66 3.85 16.22
C ASP A 11 2.28 3.34 14.83
N ALA A 12 1.19 2.58 14.74
CA ALA A 12 0.67 2.07 13.46
C ALA A 12 0.25 3.22 12.53
N VAL A 13 -0.52 4.17 13.04
CA VAL A 13 -0.95 5.34 12.27
C VAL A 13 0.26 6.18 11.84
N ASN A 14 1.21 6.35 12.72
CA ASN A 14 2.43 7.09 12.40
C ASN A 14 3.23 6.41 11.28
N LEU A 15 3.40 5.10 11.35
CA LEU A 15 4.07 4.33 10.30
C LEU A 15 3.32 4.46 8.97
N LEU A 16 2.00 4.33 8.98
CA LEU A 16 1.17 4.47 7.79
C LEU A 16 1.36 5.83 7.11
N ARG A 17 1.41 6.90 7.90
CA ARG A 17 1.46 8.28 7.38
C ARG A 17 2.87 8.74 7.01
N THR A 18 3.89 8.17 7.62
CA THR A 18 5.28 8.57 7.37
C THR A 18 5.97 7.71 6.32
N SER A 19 5.43 6.53 6.03
CA SER A 19 5.93 5.65 4.99
C SER A 19 5.24 5.96 3.67
N SER A 20 5.85 5.60 2.55
CA SER A 20 5.29 5.77 1.21
C SER A 20 5.44 4.53 0.34
N GLU A 21 5.99 3.46 0.89
CA GLU A 21 6.30 2.25 0.14
C GLU A 21 6.08 1.01 0.98
N GLY A 22 5.81 -0.09 0.31
CA GLY A 22 5.58 -1.35 0.99
C GLY A 22 5.53 -2.51 0.01
N VAL A 23 5.24 -3.68 0.56
CA VAL A 23 5.05 -4.88 -0.25
C VAL A 23 3.56 -5.22 -0.28
N LEU A 24 3.00 -5.18 -1.47
CA LEU A 24 1.61 -5.57 -1.71
C LEU A 24 1.57 -7.04 -2.09
N SER A 25 0.81 -7.82 -1.33
CA SER A 25 0.58 -9.22 -1.63
C SER A 25 -0.82 -9.40 -2.19
N THR A 26 -0.90 -10.09 -3.32
CA THR A 26 -2.16 -10.36 -4.05
C THR A 26 -2.24 -11.84 -4.33
N ILE A 27 -3.42 -12.32 -4.76
CA ILE A 27 -3.60 -13.71 -5.13
C ILE A 27 -3.22 -13.87 -6.61
N SER A 28 -2.24 -14.69 -6.88
CA SER A 28 -1.70 -14.86 -8.23
C SER A 28 -2.72 -15.46 -9.19
N VAL A 29 -2.90 -14.83 -10.34
CA VAL A 29 -3.63 -15.38 -11.47
C VAL A 29 -2.76 -16.37 -12.23
N ARG A 30 -1.49 -16.00 -12.41
CA ARG A 30 -0.52 -16.80 -13.19
C ARG A 30 -0.15 -18.10 -12.49
N HIS A 31 -0.02 -18.05 -11.17
CA HIS A 31 0.28 -19.24 -10.35
C HIS A 31 -0.87 -19.43 -9.37
N GLN A 32 -1.95 -20.01 -9.82
CA GLN A 32 -3.23 -20.07 -9.13
C GLN A 32 -3.14 -20.38 -7.64
N GLY A 33 -3.69 -19.48 -6.84
CA GLY A 33 -3.81 -19.65 -5.40
C GLY A 33 -2.57 -19.29 -4.60
N TYR A 34 -1.46 -19.01 -5.26
CA TYR A 34 -0.25 -18.57 -4.55
C TYR A 34 -0.29 -17.07 -4.30
N PRO A 35 0.22 -16.63 -3.15
CA PRO A 35 0.40 -15.19 -2.92
C PRO A 35 1.52 -14.65 -3.79
N PHE A 36 1.36 -13.44 -4.25
CA PHE A 36 2.32 -12.75 -5.11
C PHE A 36 2.66 -11.41 -4.48
N GLY A 37 3.93 -11.17 -4.18
CA GLY A 37 4.40 -9.92 -3.55
C GLY A 37 4.96 -8.95 -4.59
N SER A 38 4.59 -7.69 -4.46
CA SER A 38 5.05 -6.61 -5.35
C SER A 38 5.47 -5.41 -4.54
N PHE A 39 6.58 -4.79 -4.91
CA PHE A 39 6.93 -3.49 -4.37
C PHE A 39 5.97 -2.45 -4.93
N VAL A 40 5.40 -1.63 -4.05
CA VAL A 40 4.48 -0.56 -4.46
C VAL A 40 4.76 0.70 -3.65
N THR A 41 4.35 1.83 -4.24
CA THR A 41 4.26 3.09 -3.50
C THR A 41 2.79 3.37 -3.22
N TYR A 42 2.52 4.11 -2.16
CA TYR A 42 1.16 4.42 -1.77
C TYR A 42 1.08 5.80 -1.10
N ILE A 43 -0.14 6.31 -1.00
CA ILE A 43 -0.46 7.43 -0.12
C ILE A 43 -1.58 7.00 0.83
N ALA A 44 -1.60 7.57 2.03
CA ALA A 44 -2.66 7.33 3.00
C ALA A 44 -3.65 8.48 2.95
N ASP A 45 -4.94 8.14 2.91
CA ASP A 45 -6.00 9.14 2.96
C ASP A 45 -6.33 9.49 4.41
N ARG A 46 -7.19 10.48 4.60
CA ARG A 46 -7.59 10.96 5.94
C ARG A 46 -8.28 9.89 6.77
N ASP A 47 -9.04 9.02 6.11
CA ASP A 47 -9.74 7.91 6.75
C ASP A 47 -8.85 6.68 6.99
N ARG A 48 -7.53 6.84 6.77
CA ARG A 48 -6.53 5.78 6.89
C ARG A 48 -6.61 4.72 5.80
N SER A 49 -7.38 4.94 4.76
CA SER A 49 -7.37 4.07 3.60
C SER A 49 -6.09 4.30 2.78
N VAL A 50 -5.72 3.30 2.00
CA VAL A 50 -4.50 3.31 1.20
C VAL A 50 -4.88 3.43 -0.27
N ILE A 51 -4.18 4.32 -0.97
CA ILE A 51 -4.36 4.52 -2.39
C ILE A 51 -3.05 4.14 -3.08
N ILE A 52 -3.15 3.23 -4.05
CA ILE A 52 -2.00 2.76 -4.82
C ILE A 52 -2.19 3.16 -6.27
N TYR A 53 -1.13 3.70 -6.87
CA TYR A 53 -1.12 4.07 -8.28
C TYR A 53 -0.46 2.92 -9.04
N ALA A 54 -1.27 2.13 -9.74
CA ALA A 54 -0.83 0.91 -10.38
C ALA A 54 -1.00 0.96 -11.89
N SER A 55 -0.03 0.39 -12.60
CA SER A 55 -0.09 0.24 -14.04
C SER A 55 -1.07 -0.88 -14.41
N ASP A 56 -1.83 -0.71 -15.50
CA ASP A 56 -2.75 -1.74 -16.00
C ASP A 56 -2.04 -3.02 -16.44
N ILE A 57 -0.76 -2.94 -16.79
CA ILE A 57 0.02 -4.09 -17.25
C ILE A 57 0.76 -4.80 -16.11
N ALA A 58 0.79 -4.22 -14.92
CA ALA A 58 1.47 -4.82 -13.79
C ALA A 58 0.77 -6.09 -13.33
N GLN A 59 1.54 -7.08 -12.90
CA GLN A 59 0.99 -8.38 -12.48
C GLN A 59 0.05 -8.22 -11.28
N HIS A 60 0.38 -7.35 -10.32
CA HIS A 60 -0.51 -7.12 -9.17
C HIS A 60 -1.85 -6.52 -9.59
N THR A 61 -1.88 -5.67 -10.62
CA THR A 61 -3.13 -5.11 -11.14
C THR A 61 -4.00 -6.21 -11.75
N ILE A 62 -3.39 -7.09 -12.54
CA ILE A 62 -4.08 -8.23 -13.15
C ILE A 62 -4.66 -9.14 -12.06
N ASN A 63 -3.88 -9.41 -11.03
CA ASN A 63 -4.32 -10.23 -9.90
C ASN A 63 -5.52 -9.61 -9.18
N LEU A 64 -5.46 -8.31 -8.91
CA LEU A 64 -6.51 -7.58 -8.19
C LEU A 64 -7.83 -7.51 -8.95
N LYS A 65 -7.77 -7.44 -10.29
CA LYS A 65 -8.98 -7.45 -11.11
C LYS A 65 -9.75 -8.76 -10.99
N LYS A 66 -9.05 -9.85 -10.75
CA LYS A 66 -9.68 -11.14 -10.55
C LYS A 66 -10.07 -11.39 -9.09
N ASP A 67 -9.23 -11.01 -8.16
CA ASP A 67 -9.46 -11.19 -6.72
C ASP A 67 -8.93 -9.98 -5.98
N SER A 68 -9.82 -9.21 -5.37
CA SER A 68 -9.48 -7.98 -4.67
C SER A 68 -8.78 -8.19 -3.33
N LYS A 69 -8.75 -9.41 -2.82
CA LYS A 69 -8.13 -9.73 -1.54
C LYS A 69 -6.63 -9.49 -1.59
N SER A 70 -6.14 -8.77 -0.59
CA SER A 70 -4.76 -8.34 -0.59
C SER A 70 -4.29 -8.01 0.81
N CYS A 71 -2.99 -7.87 0.97
CA CYS A 71 -2.43 -7.24 2.15
C CYS A 71 -1.26 -6.35 1.74
N LEU A 72 -1.09 -5.28 2.50
CA LEU A 72 0.03 -4.37 2.32
C LEU A 72 0.89 -4.42 3.58
N THR A 73 2.14 -4.80 3.43
CA THR A 73 3.10 -4.85 4.52
C THR A 73 4.00 -3.62 4.45
N LEU A 74 3.95 -2.84 5.52
CA LEU A 74 4.77 -1.64 5.70
C LEU A 74 5.82 -1.92 6.75
N PHE A 75 6.99 -1.34 6.58
CA PHE A 75 8.04 -1.45 7.58
C PHE A 75 9.00 -0.29 7.45
N LYS A 76 9.63 0.02 8.58
CA LYS A 76 10.71 0.99 8.63
C LYS A 76 11.87 0.28 9.31
N LEU A 77 12.92 -0.05 8.54
CA LEU A 77 14.05 -0.79 9.05
C LEU A 77 14.82 0.05 10.06
N ASP A 78 15.16 -0.57 11.20
CA ASP A 78 16.02 0.02 12.18
C ASP A 78 17.47 -0.10 11.68
N ASP A 79 18.16 1.03 11.57
CA ASP A 79 19.53 1.09 11.07
C ASP A 79 20.56 0.61 12.09
N ASP A 80 20.18 0.48 13.37
CA ASP A 80 21.16 0.20 14.42
C ASP A 80 21.66 -1.24 14.40
N TYR A 81 21.03 -2.20 15.05
CA TYR A 81 21.56 -3.56 15.04
C TYR A 81 20.54 -4.68 15.02
N ASP A 82 19.30 -4.43 15.30
CA ASP A 82 18.30 -5.49 15.30
C ASP A 82 17.14 -5.14 14.40
N LYS A 83 17.25 -5.60 13.15
CA LYS A 83 16.23 -5.34 12.14
C LYS A 83 14.89 -6.01 12.44
N GLN A 84 14.90 -7.06 13.25
CA GLN A 84 13.66 -7.72 13.66
C GLN A 84 12.82 -6.87 14.61
N ASN A 85 13.43 -5.90 15.28
CA ASN A 85 12.72 -4.93 16.11
C ASN A 85 12.22 -3.71 15.32
N SER A 86 12.40 -3.70 14.01
CA SER A 86 11.92 -2.63 13.16
C SER A 86 10.40 -2.52 13.22
N SER A 87 9.90 -1.29 13.16
CA SER A 87 8.46 -1.04 13.07
C SER A 87 7.89 -1.66 11.81
N ARG A 88 6.81 -2.42 11.95
CA ARG A 88 6.16 -3.10 10.84
C ARG A 88 4.67 -3.25 11.09
N MET A 89 3.93 -3.30 10.00
CA MET A 89 2.47 -3.42 10.05
C MET A 89 1.97 -4.09 8.79
N THR A 90 0.96 -4.91 8.91
CA THR A 90 0.26 -5.49 7.77
C THR A 90 -1.18 -5.01 7.76
N LEU A 91 -1.59 -4.46 6.62
CA LEU A 91 -2.97 -4.06 6.36
C LEU A 91 -3.61 -5.12 5.48
N ILE A 92 -4.72 -5.69 5.94
CA ILE A 92 -5.45 -6.71 5.20
C ILE A 92 -6.77 -6.11 4.74
N GLY A 93 -7.10 -6.32 3.47
CA GLY A 93 -8.35 -5.79 2.93
C GLY A 93 -8.51 -6.06 1.46
N ASP A 94 -9.45 -5.34 0.88
CA ASP A 94 -9.75 -5.42 -0.54
C ASP A 94 -9.26 -4.16 -1.24
N LEU A 95 -8.56 -4.34 -2.35
CA LEU A 95 -8.15 -3.24 -3.21
C LEU A 95 -9.00 -3.26 -4.47
N LYS A 96 -9.69 -2.17 -4.72
CA LYS A 96 -10.58 -2.01 -5.88
C LYS A 96 -10.23 -0.72 -6.60
N SER A 97 -10.53 -0.69 -7.91
CA SER A 97 -10.37 0.52 -8.70
C SER A 97 -11.28 1.63 -8.16
N LEU A 98 -10.77 2.85 -8.15
CA LEU A 98 -11.59 4.01 -7.81
C LEU A 98 -12.63 4.28 -8.89
N PRO A 99 -13.78 4.88 -8.52
CA PRO A 99 -14.73 5.37 -9.51
C PRO A 99 -14.07 6.36 -10.47
N GLU A 100 -14.47 6.35 -11.74
CA GLU A 100 -13.88 7.21 -12.78
C GLU A 100 -13.86 8.68 -12.41
N ASN A 101 -14.90 9.17 -11.74
CA ASN A 101 -15.00 10.58 -11.33
C ASN A 101 -13.90 10.99 -10.35
N ASP A 102 -13.35 10.03 -9.61
CA ASP A 102 -12.35 10.30 -8.56
C ASP A 102 -10.91 10.11 -9.05
N ILE A 103 -10.73 9.48 -10.23
CA ILE A 103 -9.40 9.10 -10.70
C ILE A 103 -8.48 10.31 -10.92
N GLU A 104 -8.95 11.32 -11.64
CA GLU A 104 -8.12 12.50 -11.96
C GLU A 104 -7.71 13.27 -10.70
N ASN A 105 -8.64 13.49 -9.79
CA ASN A 105 -8.35 14.21 -8.56
C ASN A 105 -7.37 13.42 -7.67
N THR A 106 -7.58 12.13 -7.55
CA THR A 106 -6.72 11.26 -6.75
C THR A 106 -5.34 11.13 -7.38
N LYS A 107 -5.26 11.04 -8.70
CA LYS A 107 -4.00 11.01 -9.45
C LYS A 107 -3.17 12.26 -9.18
N SER A 108 -3.77 13.44 -9.24
CA SER A 108 -3.11 14.70 -8.91
C SER A 108 -2.55 14.70 -7.49
N ARG A 109 -3.32 14.24 -6.53
CA ARG A 109 -2.89 14.14 -5.14
C ARG A 109 -1.70 13.19 -4.99
N PHE A 110 -1.75 12.06 -5.67
CA PHE A 110 -0.67 11.07 -5.65
C PHE A 110 0.62 11.66 -6.21
N GLU A 111 0.54 12.37 -7.33
CA GLU A 111 1.68 13.01 -7.97
C GLU A 111 2.26 14.14 -7.12
N ASP A 112 1.43 14.85 -6.35
CA ASP A 112 1.89 15.88 -5.42
C ASP A 112 2.71 15.29 -4.27
N PHE A 113 2.28 14.15 -3.74
CA PHE A 113 2.99 13.47 -2.65
C PHE A 113 4.21 12.67 -3.14
N LEU A 114 4.12 12.11 -4.33
CA LEU A 114 5.18 11.30 -4.93
C LEU A 114 5.43 11.77 -6.37
N PRO A 115 6.17 12.88 -6.54
CA PRO A 115 6.36 13.48 -7.88
C PRO A 115 6.95 12.54 -8.92
N GLU A 116 7.77 11.57 -8.51
CA GLU A 116 8.35 10.59 -9.43
C GLU A 116 7.29 9.70 -10.09
N SER A 117 6.09 9.64 -9.56
CA SER A 117 5.01 8.84 -10.14
C SER A 117 4.50 9.39 -11.48
N LYS A 118 4.78 10.66 -11.78
CA LYS A 118 4.35 11.29 -13.04
C LYS A 118 4.85 10.56 -14.28
N LYS A 119 6.06 10.01 -14.23
CA LYS A 119 6.63 9.28 -15.37
C LYS A 119 5.86 7.99 -15.73
N TYR A 120 5.00 7.52 -14.84
CA TYR A 120 4.20 6.32 -15.07
C TYR A 120 2.75 6.63 -15.41
N SER A 121 2.37 7.91 -15.51
CA SER A 121 0.98 8.33 -15.66
C SER A 121 0.33 7.87 -16.97
N ASN A 122 1.11 7.54 -17.98
CA ASN A 122 0.63 7.09 -19.27
C ASN A 122 0.70 5.56 -19.46
N MET A 123 1.04 4.85 -18.41
CA MET A 123 1.18 3.38 -18.46
C MET A 123 -0.10 2.66 -17.99
#